data_332983c0c636d0f9fb236c682ffdcfea
#
_entry.id   332983c0c636d0f9fb236c682ffdcfea
#
_cell.length_a   1.000
_cell.length_b   1.000
_cell.length_c   1.000
_cell.angle_alpha   90.00
_cell.angle_beta   90.00
_cell.angle_gamma   90.00
#
_symmetry.space_group_name_H-M   'P 1'
#
loop_
_entity.id
_entity.type
_entity.pdbx_description
1 polymer ?
#
loop_
_entity_poly.entity_id
_entity_poly.type
_entity_poly.pdbx_seq_one_letter_code
_entity_poly.pdbx_strand_id
1 'polypeptide(L)'
;MSKIAYATLAVAIASGCALNAPQERDELRQQALPNLTVPAQWAEKGGAAGAVANGWLAAFNDPRLDALVREAIANNPDLRVAAARVEQAAGYVRLAGATLYPQVNLLARGGGKMSGDSSGLEGVGVFASWELDLWGRVRAGREAAQLQYLSAALDAEFARQSIAALVAKSWFLATEARLQKGAAEDMVRSAERLGELARDRQRIGRSDEYDVTLAQANLQTYRDAVQQLDLSYRQALRALEALIGRYPAAAVEVPPRLAATPGPVPVGMPSELLERRPDVVAAERRVAAAFYRTEEAKAARLPRISLTAAATTISSELFVLKDRDDPVWSAGGSLLAPIYLGGALQSQVEIRTEEQKLAVAEYGRVGARAFGEVESALSSAFTLEERTTILARAVAENERALELANVRYRVGSADLRAVQQQQIAVYAARTAQLRVQSERLVQRVNLHLALGGGWVDEADKLAPRPAAYAVPERQGE
;
A
#
# COMPACT_ATOMS: atom_id res chain seq x y z
N MET A 1 -63.94 -3.30 -6.52
CA MET A 1 -62.66 -3.80 -7.11
C MET A 1 -61.48 -2.83 -6.98
N SER A 2 -61.65 -1.56 -6.58
CA SER A 2 -60.53 -0.58 -6.60
C SER A 2 -59.58 -0.65 -5.39
N LYS A 3 -60.06 -0.93 -4.17
CA LYS A 3 -59.23 -0.92 -2.93
C LYS A 3 -58.22 -2.08 -2.87
N ILE A 4 -58.55 -3.24 -3.44
CA ILE A 4 -57.62 -4.41 -3.47
C ILE A 4 -56.52 -4.19 -4.51
N ALA A 5 -56.80 -3.55 -5.64
CA ALA A 5 -55.80 -3.21 -6.66
C ALA A 5 -54.79 -2.18 -6.14
N TYR A 6 -55.22 -1.21 -5.31
CA TYR A 6 -54.31 -0.26 -4.70
C TYR A 6 -53.45 -0.89 -3.57
N ALA A 7 -53.98 -1.83 -2.83
CA ALA A 7 -53.25 -2.56 -1.79
C ALA A 7 -52.19 -3.51 -2.40
N THR A 8 -52.50 -4.21 -3.49
CA THR A 8 -51.55 -5.06 -4.22
C THR A 8 -50.46 -4.25 -4.92
N LEU A 9 -50.79 -3.08 -5.45
CA LEU A 9 -49.78 -2.18 -6.04
C LEU A 9 -48.86 -1.58 -4.96
N ALA A 10 -49.40 -1.22 -3.79
CA ALA A 10 -48.61 -0.70 -2.66
C ALA A 10 -47.66 -1.78 -2.09
N VAL A 11 -48.13 -3.04 -1.99
CA VAL A 11 -47.26 -4.16 -1.54
C VAL A 11 -46.19 -4.50 -2.57
N ALA A 12 -46.48 -4.46 -3.88
CA ALA A 12 -45.49 -4.65 -4.95
C ALA A 12 -44.43 -3.53 -4.98
N ILE A 13 -44.79 -2.30 -4.64
CA ILE A 13 -43.88 -1.16 -4.51
C ILE A 13 -43.00 -1.30 -3.25
N ALA A 14 -43.53 -1.79 -2.16
CA ALA A 14 -42.82 -1.97 -0.90
C ALA A 14 -41.73 -3.10 -0.99
N SER A 15 -42.00 -4.15 -1.75
CA SER A 15 -41.02 -5.24 -1.96
C SER A 15 -39.88 -4.90 -2.90
N GLY A 16 -40.01 -3.85 -3.73
CA GLY A 16 -38.96 -3.37 -4.63
C GLY A 16 -37.88 -2.48 -3.99
N CYS A 17 -38.02 -2.14 -2.70
CA CYS A 17 -37.16 -1.14 -2.06
C CYS A 17 -35.88 -1.67 -1.42
N ALA A 18 -35.65 -2.99 -1.36
CA ALA A 18 -34.41 -3.57 -0.80
C ALA A 18 -33.34 -3.69 -1.90
N LEU A 19 -32.13 -3.17 -1.61
CA LEU A 19 -30.97 -3.46 -2.44
C LEU A 19 -30.59 -4.94 -2.25
N ASN A 20 -30.19 -5.59 -3.35
CA ASN A 20 -29.57 -6.90 -3.26
C ASN A 20 -28.27 -6.82 -2.47
N ALA A 21 -27.97 -7.84 -1.68
CA ALA A 21 -26.71 -7.96 -0.99
C ALA A 21 -25.63 -8.53 -1.92
N PRO A 22 -24.36 -8.12 -1.80
CA PRO A 22 -23.25 -8.79 -2.47
C PRO A 22 -23.08 -10.21 -1.96
N GLN A 23 -22.32 -11.03 -2.69
CA GLN A 23 -22.00 -12.39 -2.29
C GLN A 23 -21.37 -12.47 -0.89
N GLU A 24 -21.65 -13.54 -0.18
CA GLU A 24 -21.00 -13.84 1.10
C GLU A 24 -19.50 -14.11 0.90
N ARG A 25 -18.70 -13.87 1.94
CA ARG A 25 -17.24 -14.00 1.87
C ARG A 25 -16.78 -15.38 1.43
N ASP A 26 -17.41 -16.43 1.91
CA ASP A 26 -17.01 -17.79 1.60
C ASP A 26 -17.30 -18.16 0.14
N GLU A 27 -18.43 -17.70 -0.41
CA GLU A 27 -18.74 -17.85 -1.83
C GLU A 27 -17.75 -17.07 -2.70
N LEU A 28 -17.43 -15.83 -2.31
CA LEU A 28 -16.44 -15.01 -3.00
C LEU A 28 -15.07 -15.69 -2.99
N ARG A 29 -14.63 -16.25 -1.85
CA ARG A 29 -13.37 -16.99 -1.74
C ARG A 29 -13.34 -18.20 -2.67
N GLN A 30 -14.39 -18.99 -2.68
CA GLN A 30 -14.51 -20.17 -3.57
C GLN A 30 -14.48 -19.76 -5.05
N GLN A 31 -15.16 -18.68 -5.41
CA GLN A 31 -15.18 -18.18 -6.78
C GLN A 31 -13.82 -17.60 -7.21
N ALA A 32 -13.17 -16.84 -6.34
CA ALA A 32 -11.93 -16.15 -6.64
C ALA A 32 -10.69 -17.06 -6.58
N LEU A 33 -10.73 -18.12 -5.77
CA LEU A 33 -9.62 -19.03 -5.49
C LEU A 33 -10.05 -20.51 -5.62
N PRO A 34 -10.61 -20.93 -6.78
CA PRO A 34 -11.26 -22.24 -6.93
C PRO A 34 -10.31 -23.42 -6.75
N ASN A 35 -9.00 -23.21 -6.99
CA ASN A 35 -7.98 -24.25 -6.92
C ASN A 35 -7.08 -24.11 -5.68
N LEU A 36 -7.38 -23.18 -4.77
CA LEU A 36 -6.56 -22.92 -3.59
C LEU A 36 -7.26 -23.45 -2.34
N THR A 37 -6.75 -24.59 -1.85
CA THR A 37 -7.18 -25.14 -0.56
C THR A 37 -6.30 -24.54 0.54
N VAL A 38 -6.89 -23.72 1.41
CA VAL A 38 -6.16 -23.13 2.54
C VAL A 38 -5.89 -24.23 3.58
N PRO A 39 -4.60 -24.54 3.90
CA PRO A 39 -4.28 -25.55 4.89
C PRO A 39 -4.63 -25.08 6.31
N ALA A 40 -4.79 -26.01 7.24
CA ALA A 40 -5.03 -25.69 8.65
C ALA A 40 -3.81 -25.04 9.34
N GLN A 41 -2.61 -25.28 8.84
CA GLN A 41 -1.34 -24.73 9.32
C GLN A 41 -0.48 -24.34 8.13
N TRP A 42 0.43 -23.40 8.33
CA TRP A 42 1.44 -23.04 7.34
C TRP A 42 2.30 -24.26 6.96
N ALA A 43 2.63 -24.37 5.68
CA ALA A 43 3.43 -25.49 5.16
C ALA A 43 4.90 -25.36 5.59
N GLU A 44 5.41 -24.12 5.62
CA GLU A 44 6.80 -23.84 5.97
C GLU A 44 6.99 -23.69 7.49
N LYS A 45 8.19 -24.08 7.93
CA LYS A 45 8.65 -23.95 9.31
C LYS A 45 9.23 -22.55 9.54
N GLY A 46 9.30 -22.08 10.78
CA GLY A 46 9.97 -20.82 11.11
C GLY A 46 9.10 -19.81 11.87
N GLY A 47 7.82 -20.13 12.08
CA GLY A 47 6.91 -19.37 12.92
C GLY A 47 6.69 -20.02 14.28
N ALA A 48 6.28 -19.21 15.27
CA ALA A 48 5.79 -19.69 16.55
C ALA A 48 4.28 -19.87 16.51
N ALA A 49 3.75 -20.79 17.33
CA ALA A 49 2.32 -20.88 17.54
C ALA A 49 1.79 -19.64 18.30
N GLY A 50 0.59 -19.21 17.99
CA GLY A 50 -0.07 -18.09 18.65
C GLY A 50 -0.62 -17.06 17.67
N ALA A 51 -1.48 -16.16 18.18
CA ALA A 51 -2.05 -15.08 17.39
C ALA A 51 -0.97 -14.06 16.99
N VAL A 52 -1.08 -13.51 15.78
CA VAL A 52 -0.17 -12.47 15.29
C VAL A 52 -0.31 -11.22 16.17
N ALA A 53 0.79 -10.77 16.75
CA ALA A 53 0.83 -9.57 17.59
C ALA A 53 1.04 -8.30 16.77
N ASN A 54 0.43 -7.20 17.23
CA ASN A 54 0.74 -5.85 16.78
C ASN A 54 1.97 -5.31 17.53
N GLY A 55 2.53 -4.18 17.08
CA GLY A 55 3.66 -3.55 17.76
C GLY A 55 5.01 -4.23 17.48
N TRP A 56 5.17 -4.88 16.36
CA TRP A 56 6.37 -5.62 15.97
C TRP A 56 7.66 -4.78 15.98
N LEU A 57 7.55 -3.46 15.79
CA LEU A 57 8.71 -2.58 15.76
C LEU A 57 9.44 -2.55 17.11
N ALA A 58 8.70 -2.57 18.22
CA ALA A 58 9.25 -2.59 19.58
C ALA A 58 10.11 -3.84 19.85
N ALA A 59 9.87 -4.95 19.15
CA ALA A 59 10.64 -6.18 19.30
C ALA A 59 12.12 -6.03 18.90
N PHE A 60 12.46 -5.05 18.06
CA PHE A 60 13.86 -4.75 17.68
C PHE A 60 14.62 -3.95 18.75
N ASN A 61 13.92 -3.39 19.74
CA ASN A 61 14.49 -2.62 20.84
C ASN A 61 15.48 -1.53 20.39
N ASP A 62 15.10 -0.79 19.34
CA ASP A 62 15.89 0.29 18.73
C ASP A 62 15.09 1.62 18.74
N PRO A 63 15.31 2.48 19.73
CA PRO A 63 14.59 3.76 19.85
C PRO A 63 14.85 4.72 18.68
N ARG A 64 16.00 4.60 17.99
CA ARG A 64 16.30 5.42 16.80
C ARG A 64 15.45 4.99 15.62
N LEU A 65 15.31 3.69 15.43
CA LEU A 65 14.41 3.14 14.41
C LEU A 65 12.97 3.57 14.66
N ASP A 66 12.48 3.50 15.91
CA ASP A 66 11.14 3.96 16.28
C ASP A 66 10.93 5.45 15.93
N ALA A 67 11.92 6.30 16.24
CA ALA A 67 11.85 7.71 15.92
C ALA A 67 11.77 7.97 14.41
N LEU A 68 12.58 7.27 13.62
CA LEU A 68 12.59 7.41 12.14
C LEU A 68 11.29 6.94 11.53
N VAL A 69 10.72 5.83 12.00
CA VAL A 69 9.41 5.35 11.53
C VAL A 69 8.32 6.37 11.83
N ARG A 70 8.28 6.92 13.05
CA ARG A 70 7.31 7.98 13.39
C ARG A 70 7.46 9.21 12.51
N GLU A 71 8.69 9.63 12.22
CA GLU A 71 8.98 10.75 11.34
C GLU A 71 8.54 10.46 9.90
N ALA A 72 8.81 9.26 9.38
CA ALA A 72 8.35 8.84 8.06
C ALA A 72 6.82 8.89 7.96
N ILE A 73 6.12 8.34 8.96
CA ILE A 73 4.66 8.35 8.97
C ILE A 73 4.09 9.76 8.97
N ALA A 74 4.74 10.70 9.66
CA ALA A 74 4.30 12.09 9.67
C ALA A 74 4.60 12.85 8.38
N ASN A 75 5.73 12.56 7.71
CA ASN A 75 6.28 13.43 6.67
C ASN A 75 6.34 12.80 5.26
N ASN A 76 6.17 11.47 5.14
CA ASN A 76 6.33 10.78 3.86
C ASN A 76 5.32 11.28 2.81
N PRO A 77 5.78 11.70 1.60
CA PRO A 77 4.90 12.21 0.54
C PRO A 77 3.87 11.18 0.04
N ASP A 78 4.23 9.90 -0.03
CA ASP A 78 3.33 8.85 -0.54
C ASP A 78 2.13 8.65 0.39
N LEU A 79 2.32 8.82 1.72
CA LEU A 79 1.22 8.78 2.67
C LEU A 79 0.29 9.99 2.55
N ARG A 80 0.81 11.17 2.17
CA ARG A 80 -0.03 12.33 1.84
C ARG A 80 -0.88 12.07 0.58
N VAL A 81 -0.28 11.41 -0.43
CA VAL A 81 -1.03 10.98 -1.63
C VAL A 81 -2.11 9.97 -1.25
N ALA A 82 -1.80 8.99 -0.40
CA ALA A 82 -2.78 8.01 0.07
C ALA A 82 -3.94 8.70 0.83
N ALA A 83 -3.63 9.62 1.76
CA ALA A 83 -4.64 10.39 2.48
C ALA A 83 -5.53 11.23 1.53
N ALA A 84 -4.94 11.90 0.54
CA ALA A 84 -5.69 12.66 -0.46
C ALA A 84 -6.64 11.78 -1.30
N ARG A 85 -6.24 10.55 -1.62
CA ARG A 85 -7.12 9.59 -2.31
C ARG A 85 -8.33 9.18 -1.46
N VAL A 86 -8.15 9.04 -0.16
CA VAL A 86 -9.27 8.76 0.78
C VAL A 86 -10.24 9.96 0.81
N GLU A 87 -9.73 11.20 0.90
CA GLU A 87 -10.57 12.41 0.84
C GLU A 87 -11.30 12.53 -0.50
N GLN A 88 -10.63 12.22 -1.61
CA GLN A 88 -11.25 12.17 -2.92
C GLN A 88 -12.39 11.16 -2.95
N ALA A 89 -12.18 9.95 -2.42
CA ALA A 89 -13.20 8.91 -2.35
C ALA A 89 -14.38 9.35 -1.46
N ALA A 90 -14.11 10.02 -0.33
CA ALA A 90 -15.16 10.63 0.51
C ALA A 90 -15.97 11.69 -0.26
N GLY A 91 -15.30 12.47 -1.12
CA GLY A 91 -15.96 13.40 -2.05
C GLY A 91 -16.94 12.70 -2.99
N TYR A 92 -16.55 11.57 -3.56
CA TYR A 92 -17.43 10.76 -4.43
C TYR A 92 -18.65 10.20 -3.68
N VAL A 93 -18.51 9.81 -2.40
CA VAL A 93 -19.66 9.38 -1.58
C VAL A 93 -20.66 10.53 -1.42
N ARG A 94 -20.18 11.76 -1.10
CA ARG A 94 -21.05 12.93 -1.00
C ARG A 94 -21.72 13.27 -2.32
N LEU A 95 -20.98 13.20 -3.44
CA LEU A 95 -21.49 13.44 -4.78
C LEU A 95 -22.59 12.44 -5.15
N ALA A 96 -22.35 11.14 -4.95
CA ALA A 96 -23.34 10.10 -5.19
C ALA A 96 -24.58 10.25 -4.28
N GLY A 97 -24.37 10.61 -3.00
CA GLY A 97 -25.44 10.86 -2.05
C GLY A 97 -26.28 12.11 -2.36
N ALA A 98 -25.70 13.11 -3.00
CA ALA A 98 -26.40 14.35 -3.33
C ALA A 98 -27.62 14.13 -4.25
N THR A 99 -27.59 13.12 -5.11
CA THR A 99 -28.72 12.79 -6.00
C THR A 99 -29.91 12.19 -5.29
N LEU A 100 -29.79 11.81 -4.00
CA LEU A 100 -30.92 11.39 -3.16
C LEU A 100 -31.78 12.56 -2.67
N TYR A 101 -31.31 13.79 -2.83
CA TYR A 101 -31.98 15.00 -2.40
C TYR A 101 -32.50 15.83 -3.58
N PRO A 102 -33.53 16.65 -3.40
CA PRO A 102 -33.99 17.58 -4.42
C PRO A 102 -32.87 18.52 -4.87
N GLN A 103 -32.74 18.71 -6.17
CA GLN A 103 -31.82 19.70 -6.76
C GLN A 103 -32.62 20.97 -7.03
N VAL A 104 -32.10 22.12 -6.59
CA VAL A 104 -32.70 23.43 -6.78
C VAL A 104 -31.79 24.26 -7.66
N ASN A 105 -32.34 24.77 -8.76
CA ASN A 105 -31.61 25.57 -9.74
C ASN A 105 -32.32 26.91 -9.96
N LEU A 106 -31.53 27.98 -10.12
CA LEU A 106 -32.01 29.27 -10.58
C LEU A 106 -31.71 29.39 -12.08
N LEU A 107 -32.73 29.70 -12.87
CA LEU A 107 -32.58 30.00 -14.28
C LEU A 107 -33.02 31.47 -14.51
N ALA A 108 -32.11 32.29 -15.02
CA ALA A 108 -32.44 33.61 -15.51
C ALA A 108 -32.21 33.65 -17.04
N ARG A 109 -33.18 34.10 -17.78
CA ARG A 109 -33.10 34.28 -19.22
C ARG A 109 -33.46 35.68 -19.58
N GLY A 110 -32.56 36.36 -20.28
CA GLY A 110 -32.75 37.69 -20.88
C GLY A 110 -32.41 37.64 -22.35
N GLY A 111 -33.16 38.28 -23.20
CA GLY A 111 -32.88 38.39 -24.63
C GLY A 111 -33.36 39.72 -25.20
N GLY A 112 -32.51 40.40 -26.00
CA GLY A 112 -32.86 41.62 -26.71
C GLY A 112 -33.51 41.34 -28.06
N LYS A 113 -34.33 42.28 -28.58
CA LYS A 113 -34.93 42.25 -29.89
C LYS A 113 -33.85 42.39 -30.96
N MET A 114 -33.67 41.40 -31.84
CA MET A 114 -32.82 41.54 -33.02
C MET A 114 -33.56 41.90 -34.28
N SER A 115 -34.92 41.86 -34.33
CA SER A 115 -35.76 42.37 -35.37
C SER A 115 -37.22 42.42 -34.89
N GLY A 116 -38.11 43.13 -35.62
CA GLY A 116 -39.42 43.59 -35.19
C GLY A 116 -40.47 42.55 -34.74
N ASP A 117 -40.12 41.27 -34.67
CA ASP A 117 -40.95 40.20 -34.10
C ASP A 117 -40.33 39.73 -32.81
N SER A 118 -40.93 40.12 -31.70
CA SER A 118 -40.45 39.84 -30.35
C SER A 118 -40.91 38.46 -29.86
N SER A 119 -40.10 37.44 -30.06
CA SER A 119 -40.30 36.10 -29.46
C SER A 119 -39.38 35.80 -28.26
N GLY A 120 -38.74 36.81 -27.71
CA GLY A 120 -37.88 36.68 -26.53
C GLY A 120 -38.70 36.40 -25.27
N LEU A 121 -38.52 35.22 -24.68
CA LEU A 121 -38.99 34.95 -23.35
C LEU A 121 -37.93 35.42 -22.35
N GLU A 122 -38.29 36.46 -21.56
CA GLU A 122 -37.46 36.93 -20.44
C GLU A 122 -38.08 36.47 -19.13
N GLY A 123 -37.25 36.06 -18.19
CA GLY A 123 -37.77 35.64 -16.89
C GLY A 123 -36.70 35.08 -15.98
N VAL A 124 -37.06 35.05 -14.72
CA VAL A 124 -36.29 34.41 -13.66
C VAL A 124 -37.14 33.34 -13.03
N GLY A 125 -36.57 32.18 -12.81
CA GLY A 125 -37.32 31.05 -12.19
C GLY A 125 -36.44 30.18 -11.33
N VAL A 126 -37.00 29.70 -10.23
CA VAL A 126 -36.41 28.67 -9.40
C VAL A 126 -37.07 27.34 -9.76
N PHE A 127 -36.25 26.35 -10.04
CA PHE A 127 -36.67 25.01 -10.43
C PHE A 127 -36.12 23.99 -9.44
N ALA A 128 -36.99 23.19 -8.86
CA ALA A 128 -36.64 22.03 -8.05
C ALA A 128 -36.93 20.75 -8.85
N SER A 129 -36.00 19.81 -8.82
CA SER A 129 -36.21 18.47 -9.39
C SER A 129 -35.66 17.41 -8.45
N TRP A 130 -36.39 16.31 -8.30
CA TRP A 130 -36.01 15.19 -7.45
C TRP A 130 -36.40 13.87 -8.09
N GLU A 131 -35.41 12.98 -8.30
CA GLU A 131 -35.65 11.61 -8.73
C GLU A 131 -36.06 10.75 -7.54
N LEU A 132 -37.22 10.11 -7.61
CA LEU A 132 -37.63 9.12 -6.62
C LEU A 132 -36.88 7.80 -6.90
N ASP A 133 -36.01 7.41 -6.00
CA ASP A 133 -35.18 6.21 -6.15
C ASP A 133 -35.97 4.93 -5.79
N LEU A 134 -37.00 4.61 -6.59
CA LEU A 134 -37.86 3.45 -6.35
C LEU A 134 -37.12 2.12 -6.55
N TRP A 135 -36.24 2.06 -7.53
CA TRP A 135 -35.53 0.85 -7.92
C TRP A 135 -34.13 0.73 -7.28
N GLY A 136 -33.76 1.65 -6.42
CA GLY A 136 -32.48 1.64 -5.73
C GLY A 136 -31.28 2.02 -6.59
N ARG A 137 -31.49 2.62 -7.76
CA ARG A 137 -30.39 3.04 -8.66
C ARG A 137 -29.42 3.99 -7.97
N VAL A 138 -29.95 5.05 -7.37
CA VAL A 138 -29.12 6.06 -6.70
C VAL A 138 -28.51 5.51 -5.41
N ARG A 139 -29.25 4.72 -4.65
CA ARG A 139 -28.75 4.04 -3.45
C ARG A 139 -27.63 3.07 -3.80
N ALA A 140 -27.78 2.28 -4.88
CA ALA A 140 -26.71 1.37 -5.34
C ALA A 140 -25.44 2.14 -5.74
N GLY A 141 -25.56 3.24 -6.49
CA GLY A 141 -24.43 4.10 -6.83
C GLY A 141 -23.72 4.69 -5.58
N ARG A 142 -24.49 5.09 -4.56
CA ARG A 142 -23.95 5.57 -3.28
C ARG A 142 -23.24 4.44 -2.50
N GLU A 143 -23.83 3.26 -2.41
CA GLU A 143 -23.20 2.11 -1.74
C GLU A 143 -21.91 1.70 -2.45
N ALA A 144 -21.88 1.70 -3.78
CA ALA A 144 -20.65 1.50 -4.54
C ALA A 144 -19.57 2.52 -4.20
N ALA A 145 -19.93 3.81 -4.11
CA ALA A 145 -19.01 4.87 -3.72
C ALA A 145 -18.51 4.70 -2.28
N GLN A 146 -19.40 4.30 -1.34
CA GLN A 146 -19.06 4.04 0.06
C GLN A 146 -18.05 2.90 0.19
N LEU A 147 -18.21 1.82 -0.55
CA LEU A 147 -17.29 0.68 -0.55
C LEU A 147 -15.95 1.04 -1.19
N GLN A 148 -15.94 1.90 -2.21
CA GLN A 148 -14.70 2.45 -2.77
C GLN A 148 -13.96 3.33 -1.76
N TYR A 149 -14.67 4.14 -0.97
CA TYR A 149 -14.09 4.91 0.12
C TYR A 149 -13.46 4.00 1.18
N LEU A 150 -14.17 2.95 1.62
CA LEU A 150 -13.62 1.97 2.58
C LEU A 150 -12.39 1.25 2.02
N SER A 151 -12.41 0.88 0.74
CA SER A 151 -11.24 0.30 0.07
C SER A 151 -10.05 1.28 0.07
N ALA A 152 -10.26 2.55 -0.28
CA ALA A 152 -9.21 3.56 -0.28
C ALA A 152 -8.62 3.79 1.14
N ALA A 153 -9.45 3.74 2.18
CA ALA A 153 -9.00 3.85 3.56
C ALA A 153 -8.13 2.66 3.97
N LEU A 154 -8.49 1.45 3.56
CA LEU A 154 -7.69 0.23 3.80
C LEU A 154 -6.38 0.23 2.99
N ASP A 155 -6.39 0.74 1.75
CA ASP A 155 -5.16 0.93 0.97
C ASP A 155 -4.21 1.93 1.65
N ALA A 156 -4.74 3.02 2.23
CA ALA A 156 -3.94 3.98 2.97
C ALA A 156 -3.34 3.36 4.25
N GLU A 157 -4.10 2.47 4.92
CA GLU A 157 -3.61 1.70 6.06
C GLU A 157 -2.46 0.76 5.64
N PHE A 158 -2.64 0.01 4.55
CA PHE A 158 -1.60 -0.87 4.03
C PHE A 158 -0.35 -0.09 3.57
N ALA A 159 -0.53 1.09 2.95
CA ALA A 159 0.56 1.97 2.59
C ALA A 159 1.36 2.42 3.82
N ARG A 160 0.68 2.76 4.92
CA ARG A 160 1.29 3.15 6.20
C ARG A 160 2.13 2.02 6.79
N GLN A 161 1.60 0.80 6.84
CA GLN A 161 2.33 -0.39 7.29
C GLN A 161 3.53 -0.68 6.38
N SER A 162 3.36 -0.53 5.08
CA SER A 162 4.41 -0.74 4.08
C SER A 162 5.55 0.28 4.22
N ILE A 163 5.24 1.57 4.46
CA ILE A 163 6.26 2.60 4.70
C ILE A 163 7.02 2.33 6.00
N ALA A 164 6.35 1.97 7.09
CA ALA A 164 7.01 1.59 8.33
C ALA A 164 7.99 0.42 8.12
N ALA A 165 7.54 -0.62 7.41
CA ALA A 165 8.37 -1.76 7.06
C ALA A 165 9.55 -1.38 6.15
N LEU A 166 9.33 -0.49 5.17
CA LEU A 166 10.37 -0.04 4.24
C LEU A 166 11.45 0.79 4.96
N VAL A 167 11.06 1.66 5.91
CA VAL A 167 12.00 2.41 6.75
C VAL A 167 12.85 1.46 7.59
N ALA A 168 12.23 0.46 8.24
CA ALA A 168 12.95 -0.52 9.04
C ALA A 168 13.95 -1.33 8.19
N LYS A 169 13.53 -1.79 7.03
CA LYS A 169 14.42 -2.50 6.08
C LYS A 169 15.58 -1.62 5.62
N SER A 170 15.30 -0.37 5.24
CA SER A 170 16.32 0.59 4.82
C SER A 170 17.30 0.93 5.93
N TRP A 171 16.83 0.99 7.19
CA TRP A 171 17.68 1.15 8.37
C TRP A 171 18.66 0.00 8.55
N PHE A 172 18.21 -1.25 8.44
CA PHE A 172 19.08 -2.42 8.55
C PHE A 172 20.06 -2.51 7.39
N LEU A 173 19.64 -2.21 6.17
CA LEU A 173 20.50 -2.18 4.98
C LEU A 173 21.57 -1.07 5.06
N ALA A 174 21.21 0.12 5.55
CA ALA A 174 22.17 1.20 5.77
C ALA A 174 23.18 0.84 6.88
N THR A 175 22.73 0.17 7.93
CA THR A 175 23.60 -0.34 9.00
C THR A 175 24.56 -1.41 8.46
N GLU A 176 24.07 -2.34 7.66
CA GLU A 176 24.89 -3.34 6.96
C GLU A 176 25.96 -2.68 6.10
N ALA A 177 25.56 -1.72 5.25
CA ALA A 177 26.48 -1.00 4.36
C ALA A 177 27.60 -0.29 5.14
N ARG A 178 27.30 0.32 6.30
CA ARG A 178 28.29 0.88 7.21
C ARG A 178 29.27 -0.19 7.72
N LEU A 179 28.75 -1.34 8.13
CA LEU A 179 29.56 -2.43 8.67
C LEU A 179 30.43 -3.08 7.60
N GLN A 180 29.92 -3.24 6.39
CA GLN A 180 30.70 -3.73 5.25
C GLN A 180 31.85 -2.77 4.88
N LYS A 181 31.57 -1.44 4.89
CA LYS A 181 32.63 -0.43 4.72
C LYS A 181 33.69 -0.58 5.82
N GLY A 182 33.29 -0.72 7.08
CA GLY A 182 34.21 -0.93 8.20
C GLY A 182 35.06 -2.18 8.04
N ALA A 183 34.50 -3.29 7.57
CA ALA A 183 35.23 -4.52 7.28
C ALA A 183 36.27 -4.34 6.13
N ALA A 184 35.93 -3.54 5.13
CA ALA A 184 36.90 -3.20 4.05
C ALA A 184 38.01 -2.28 4.54
N GLU A 185 37.72 -1.33 5.44
CA GLU A 185 38.75 -0.49 6.09
C GLU A 185 39.69 -1.33 6.98
N ASP A 186 39.15 -2.35 7.69
CA ASP A 186 39.98 -3.32 8.42
C ASP A 186 40.91 -4.09 7.49
N MET A 187 40.40 -4.45 6.30
CA MET A 187 41.18 -5.13 5.27
C MET A 187 42.30 -4.25 4.75
N VAL A 188 42.04 -2.97 4.48
CA VAL A 188 43.08 -1.99 4.11
C VAL A 188 44.16 -1.93 5.19
N ARG A 189 43.79 -1.77 6.47
CA ARG A 189 44.76 -1.75 7.58
C ARG A 189 45.59 -3.05 7.68
N SER A 190 44.97 -4.18 7.41
CA SER A 190 45.67 -5.48 7.38
C SER A 190 46.65 -5.60 6.22
N ALA A 191 46.24 -5.12 5.03
CA ALA A 191 47.09 -5.11 3.83
C ALA A 191 48.26 -4.13 3.97
N GLU A 192 48.07 -2.98 4.61
CA GLU A 192 49.15 -2.02 4.91
C GLU A 192 50.22 -2.67 5.78
N ARG A 193 49.83 -3.29 6.92
CA ARG A 193 50.79 -4.02 7.78
C ARG A 193 51.51 -5.15 7.05
N LEU A 194 50.83 -5.87 6.16
CA LEU A 194 51.42 -6.94 5.40
C LEU A 194 52.43 -6.38 4.37
N GLY A 195 52.10 -5.25 3.73
CA GLY A 195 53.02 -4.55 2.80
C GLY A 195 54.25 -4.01 3.50
N GLU A 196 54.15 -3.49 4.73
CA GLU A 196 55.31 -3.10 5.55
C GLU A 196 56.22 -4.30 5.87
N LEU A 197 55.61 -5.40 6.33
CA LEU A 197 56.34 -6.63 6.61
C LEU A 197 57.06 -7.19 5.36
N ALA A 198 56.44 -7.13 4.18
CA ALA A 198 57.08 -7.55 2.90
C ALA A 198 58.30 -6.69 2.56
N ARG A 199 58.22 -5.36 2.72
CA ARG A 199 59.37 -4.44 2.54
C ARG A 199 60.50 -4.71 3.53
N ASP A 200 60.19 -4.95 4.80
CA ASP A 200 61.20 -5.26 5.82
C ASP A 200 61.91 -6.57 5.51
N ARG A 201 61.16 -7.60 5.05
CA ARG A 201 61.76 -8.87 4.61
C ARG A 201 62.63 -8.72 3.36
N GLN A 202 62.21 -7.87 2.41
CA GLN A 202 63.03 -7.56 1.23
C GLN A 202 64.33 -6.91 1.62
N ARG A 203 64.30 -5.94 2.56
CA ARG A 203 65.49 -5.22 3.05
C ARG A 203 66.56 -6.16 3.64
N ILE A 204 66.09 -7.24 4.31
CA ILE A 204 66.99 -8.25 4.88
C ILE A 204 67.22 -9.46 3.96
N GLY A 205 66.83 -9.38 2.66
CA GLY A 205 67.07 -10.41 1.67
C GLY A 205 66.25 -11.68 1.82
N ARG A 206 65.09 -11.63 2.53
CA ARG A 206 64.18 -12.77 2.77
C ARG A 206 62.87 -12.72 1.95
N SER A 207 62.76 -11.75 1.06
CA SER A 207 61.64 -11.57 0.13
C SER A 207 62.17 -10.86 -1.13
N ASP A 208 61.46 -10.92 -2.23
CA ASP A 208 61.81 -10.27 -3.49
C ASP A 208 60.92 -9.04 -3.79
N GLU A 209 61.17 -8.35 -4.88
CA GLU A 209 60.42 -7.21 -5.35
C GLU A 209 58.97 -7.60 -5.73
N TYR A 210 58.78 -8.85 -6.16
CA TYR A 210 57.46 -9.37 -6.52
C TYR A 210 56.49 -9.34 -5.33
N ASP A 211 56.92 -9.79 -4.16
CA ASP A 211 56.10 -9.80 -2.95
C ASP A 211 55.69 -8.39 -2.55
N VAL A 212 56.61 -7.42 -2.61
CA VAL A 212 56.31 -6.02 -2.29
C VAL A 212 55.30 -5.43 -3.28
N THR A 213 55.51 -5.67 -4.58
CA THR A 213 54.65 -5.18 -5.66
C THR A 213 53.25 -5.80 -5.56
N LEU A 214 53.19 -7.10 -5.26
CA LEU A 214 51.90 -7.81 -5.07
C LEU A 214 51.14 -7.28 -3.86
N ALA A 215 51.82 -7.01 -2.73
CA ALA A 215 51.20 -6.42 -1.56
C ALA A 215 50.63 -5.01 -1.84
N GLN A 216 51.39 -4.20 -2.60
CA GLN A 216 50.95 -2.86 -3.01
C GLN A 216 49.74 -2.91 -3.95
N ALA A 217 49.74 -3.80 -4.95
CA ALA A 217 48.61 -3.98 -5.88
C ALA A 217 47.33 -4.34 -5.12
N ASN A 218 47.39 -5.30 -4.19
CA ASN A 218 46.24 -5.71 -3.39
C ASN A 218 45.76 -4.58 -2.47
N LEU A 219 46.67 -3.79 -1.90
CA LEU A 219 46.31 -2.62 -1.11
C LEU A 219 45.50 -1.61 -1.92
N GLN A 220 45.86 -1.33 -3.18
CA GLN A 220 45.08 -0.42 -4.03
C GLN A 220 43.68 -0.99 -4.32
N THR A 221 43.57 -2.29 -4.59
CA THR A 221 42.28 -2.97 -4.78
C THR A 221 41.39 -2.83 -3.56
N TYR A 222 41.90 -2.98 -2.35
CA TYR A 222 41.12 -2.82 -1.13
C TYR A 222 40.72 -1.36 -0.86
N ARG A 223 41.60 -0.41 -1.20
CA ARG A 223 41.27 1.02 -1.13
C ARG A 223 40.13 1.41 -2.07
N ASP A 224 40.11 0.87 -3.29
CA ASP A 224 39.03 1.04 -4.24
C ASP A 224 37.72 0.45 -3.69
N ALA A 225 37.77 -0.77 -3.13
CA ALA A 225 36.61 -1.39 -2.49
C ALA A 225 36.01 -0.52 -1.35
N VAL A 226 36.86 0.16 -0.55
CA VAL A 226 36.37 1.10 0.48
C VAL A 226 35.62 2.26 -0.15
N GLN A 227 36.10 2.84 -1.27
CA GLN A 227 35.39 3.94 -1.95
C GLN A 227 34.05 3.49 -2.50
N GLN A 228 34.00 2.30 -3.09
CA GLN A 228 32.77 1.72 -3.60
C GLN A 228 31.73 1.47 -2.47
N LEU A 229 32.17 0.96 -1.33
CA LEU A 229 31.30 0.72 -0.18
C LEU A 229 30.89 2.02 0.52
N ASP A 230 31.73 3.05 0.55
CA ASP A 230 31.35 4.37 1.02
C ASP A 230 30.26 4.99 0.16
N LEU A 231 30.37 4.87 -1.16
CA LEU A 231 29.31 5.31 -2.08
C LEU A 231 27.99 4.57 -1.81
N SER A 232 28.05 3.24 -1.69
CA SER A 232 26.88 2.40 -1.39
C SER A 232 26.23 2.76 -0.06
N TYR A 233 27.03 3.00 0.99
CA TYR A 233 26.56 3.45 2.29
C TYR A 233 25.85 4.79 2.20
N ARG A 234 26.46 5.79 1.55
CA ARG A 234 25.82 7.11 1.34
C ARG A 234 24.53 7.00 0.52
N GLN A 235 24.47 6.12 -0.47
CA GLN A 235 23.24 5.88 -1.25
C GLN A 235 22.13 5.28 -0.37
N ALA A 236 22.47 4.33 0.50
CA ALA A 236 21.52 3.74 1.45
C ALA A 236 20.97 4.81 2.43
N LEU A 237 21.83 5.69 2.93
CA LEU A 237 21.39 6.81 3.79
C LEU A 237 20.46 7.77 3.06
N ARG A 238 20.77 8.15 1.81
CA ARG A 238 19.91 9.04 1.01
C ARG A 238 18.55 8.41 0.73
N ALA A 239 18.52 7.10 0.45
CA ALA A 239 17.27 6.37 0.27
C ALA A 239 16.42 6.39 1.54
N LEU A 240 17.03 6.19 2.71
CA LEU A 240 16.36 6.27 4.01
C LEU A 240 15.84 7.70 4.27
N GLU A 241 16.66 8.72 4.02
CA GLU A 241 16.26 10.14 4.21
C GLU A 241 15.09 10.53 3.31
N ALA A 242 15.07 10.05 2.06
CA ALA A 242 13.94 10.27 1.17
C ALA A 242 12.64 9.64 1.71
N LEU A 243 12.74 8.44 2.29
CA LEU A 243 11.58 7.76 2.89
C LEU A 243 11.01 8.49 4.10
N ILE A 244 11.87 9.10 4.93
CA ILE A 244 11.42 9.86 6.10
C ILE A 244 11.04 11.30 5.77
N GLY A 245 11.11 11.70 4.49
CA GLY A 245 10.73 13.02 4.01
C GLY A 245 11.79 14.11 4.25
N ARG A 246 13.07 13.73 4.49
CA ARG A 246 14.18 14.67 4.62
C ARG A 246 14.88 14.91 3.29
N TYR A 247 15.63 16.04 3.20
CA TYR A 247 16.56 16.25 2.10
C TYR A 247 17.67 15.17 2.12
N PRO A 248 17.97 14.49 1.01
CA PRO A 248 18.88 13.34 0.96
C PRO A 248 20.36 13.75 1.03
N ALA A 249 20.82 14.24 2.17
CA ALA A 249 22.18 14.68 2.43
C ALA A 249 23.14 13.57 2.88
N ALA A 250 22.64 12.36 3.15
CA ALA A 250 23.35 11.26 3.79
C ALA A 250 23.88 11.64 5.21
N ALA A 251 23.06 12.36 5.98
CA ALA A 251 23.38 12.87 7.31
C ALA A 251 22.84 11.98 8.45
N VAL A 252 21.95 11.03 8.16
CA VAL A 252 21.41 10.12 9.16
C VAL A 252 22.52 9.20 9.69
N GLU A 253 22.66 9.14 11.01
CA GLU A 253 23.61 8.25 11.66
C GLU A 253 22.96 6.89 11.96
N VAL A 254 23.55 5.82 11.44
CA VAL A 254 23.16 4.43 11.76
C VAL A 254 24.05 3.84 12.84
N PRO A 255 23.60 2.82 13.61
CA PRO A 255 24.36 2.23 14.70
C PRO A 255 25.62 1.49 14.22
N PRO A 256 26.60 1.28 15.10
CA PRO A 256 27.84 0.56 14.79
C PRO A 256 27.67 -0.96 14.80
N ARG A 257 26.47 -1.48 14.97
CA ARG A 257 26.12 -2.90 14.99
C ARG A 257 24.67 -3.09 14.57
N LEU A 258 24.37 -4.24 13.98
CA LEU A 258 23.01 -4.65 13.71
C LEU A 258 22.26 -4.92 15.03
N ALA A 259 20.95 -4.69 15.02
CA ALA A 259 20.07 -5.05 16.12
C ALA A 259 20.11 -6.58 16.35
N ALA A 260 19.85 -7.00 17.57
CA ALA A 260 19.61 -8.42 17.84
C ALA A 260 18.35 -8.88 17.12
N THR A 261 18.38 -10.06 16.51
CA THR A 261 17.19 -10.62 15.86
C THR A 261 16.16 -10.96 16.93
N PRO A 262 14.92 -10.45 16.84
CA PRO A 262 13.84 -10.82 17.74
C PRO A 262 13.55 -12.32 17.73
N GLY A 263 12.91 -12.81 18.78
CA GLY A 263 12.45 -14.21 18.88
C GLY A 263 11.48 -14.61 17.75
N PRO A 264 11.07 -15.89 17.67
CA PRO A 264 10.14 -16.37 16.66
C PRO A 264 8.82 -15.59 16.66
N VAL A 265 8.27 -15.31 15.45
CA VAL A 265 7.01 -14.58 15.30
C VAL A 265 5.83 -15.53 15.41
N PRO A 266 4.81 -15.22 16.24
CA PRO A 266 3.54 -15.92 16.19
C PRO A 266 2.86 -15.67 14.84
N VAL A 267 2.48 -16.75 14.12
CA VAL A 267 2.05 -16.66 12.71
C VAL A 267 0.54 -16.81 12.50
N GLY A 268 -0.23 -17.13 13.54
CA GLY A 268 -1.67 -17.34 13.42
C GLY A 268 -2.03 -18.52 12.50
N MET A 269 -3.29 -18.59 12.13
CA MET A 269 -3.79 -19.57 11.16
C MET A 269 -3.82 -18.98 9.74
N PRO A 270 -3.53 -19.78 8.71
CA PRO A 270 -3.61 -19.32 7.33
C PRO A 270 -4.99 -18.75 6.95
N SER A 271 -6.07 -19.31 7.49
CA SER A 271 -7.44 -18.85 7.22
C SER A 271 -7.72 -17.41 7.69
N GLU A 272 -7.04 -16.93 8.74
CA GLU A 272 -7.20 -15.58 9.27
C GLU A 272 -6.56 -14.50 8.39
N LEU A 273 -5.62 -14.88 7.52
CA LEU A 273 -4.82 -13.95 6.72
C LEU A 273 -5.69 -13.05 5.83
N LEU A 274 -6.71 -13.65 5.18
CA LEU A 274 -7.60 -12.94 4.27
C LEU A 274 -8.50 -11.89 4.96
N GLU A 275 -8.70 -12.00 6.27
CA GLU A 275 -9.47 -11.06 7.07
C GLU A 275 -8.61 -10.00 7.74
N ARG A 276 -7.32 -10.27 7.85
CA ARG A 276 -6.39 -9.46 8.63
C ARG A 276 -5.62 -8.47 7.79
N ARG A 277 -5.25 -8.83 6.57
CA ARG A 277 -4.45 -7.96 5.68
C ARG A 277 -5.29 -6.84 5.07
N PRO A 278 -4.93 -5.58 5.27
CA PRO A 278 -5.72 -4.45 4.76
C PRO A 278 -5.85 -4.44 3.23
N ASP A 279 -4.80 -4.84 2.48
CA ASP A 279 -4.83 -4.90 1.01
C ASP A 279 -5.80 -5.97 0.49
N VAL A 280 -5.93 -7.11 1.17
CA VAL A 280 -6.88 -8.17 0.83
C VAL A 280 -8.31 -7.72 1.11
N VAL A 281 -8.55 -7.14 2.29
CA VAL A 281 -9.86 -6.60 2.66
C VAL A 281 -10.25 -5.44 1.75
N ALA A 282 -9.29 -4.59 1.34
CA ALA A 282 -9.54 -3.54 0.35
C ALA A 282 -10.01 -4.11 -1.00
N ALA A 283 -9.39 -5.20 -1.46
CA ALA A 283 -9.80 -5.89 -2.69
C ALA A 283 -11.22 -6.49 -2.56
N GLU A 284 -11.57 -7.08 -1.40
CA GLU A 284 -12.93 -7.54 -1.12
C GLU A 284 -13.96 -6.40 -1.22
N ARG A 285 -13.63 -5.22 -0.65
CA ARG A 285 -14.50 -4.03 -0.75
C ARG A 285 -14.69 -3.56 -2.19
N ARG A 286 -13.66 -3.70 -3.04
CA ARG A 286 -13.77 -3.39 -4.48
C ARG A 286 -14.72 -4.34 -5.20
N VAL A 287 -14.72 -5.63 -4.86
CA VAL A 287 -15.68 -6.59 -5.42
C VAL A 287 -17.12 -6.18 -5.07
N ALA A 288 -17.37 -5.88 -3.80
CA ALA A 288 -18.69 -5.43 -3.36
C ALA A 288 -19.11 -4.09 -4.02
N ALA A 289 -18.16 -3.17 -4.23
CA ALA A 289 -18.41 -1.93 -4.96
C ALA A 289 -18.80 -2.19 -6.42
N ALA A 290 -18.10 -3.11 -7.10
CA ALA A 290 -18.39 -3.48 -8.48
C ALA A 290 -19.76 -4.16 -8.60
N PHE A 291 -20.15 -4.99 -7.63
CA PHE A 291 -21.47 -5.55 -7.53
C PHE A 291 -22.56 -4.45 -7.53
N TYR A 292 -22.43 -3.45 -6.63
CA TYR A 292 -23.42 -2.36 -6.57
C TYR A 292 -23.43 -1.48 -7.82
N ARG A 293 -22.32 -1.32 -8.53
CA ARG A 293 -22.30 -0.66 -9.84
C ARG A 293 -23.04 -1.46 -10.90
N THR A 294 -23.00 -2.79 -10.84
CA THR A 294 -23.78 -3.66 -11.71
C THR A 294 -25.27 -3.52 -11.41
N GLU A 295 -25.67 -3.47 -10.13
CA GLU A 295 -27.06 -3.24 -9.72
C GLU A 295 -27.53 -1.84 -10.13
N GLU A 296 -26.72 -0.79 -10.00
CA GLU A 296 -27.00 0.55 -10.52
C GLU A 296 -27.29 0.53 -12.02
N ALA A 297 -26.46 -0.17 -12.81
CA ALA A 297 -26.65 -0.28 -14.27
C ALA A 297 -27.92 -1.08 -14.63
N LYS A 298 -28.24 -2.14 -13.89
CA LYS A 298 -29.49 -2.89 -14.05
C LYS A 298 -30.70 -2.01 -13.76
N ALA A 299 -30.67 -1.25 -12.66
CA ALA A 299 -31.76 -0.35 -12.27
C ALA A 299 -31.91 0.83 -13.25
N ALA A 300 -30.86 1.26 -13.94
CA ALA A 300 -30.92 2.30 -14.96
C ALA A 300 -31.79 1.94 -16.19
N ARG A 301 -32.12 0.65 -16.38
CA ARG A 301 -33.01 0.16 -17.41
C ARG A 301 -34.50 0.31 -17.06
N LEU A 302 -34.80 0.59 -15.79
CA LEU A 302 -36.17 0.70 -15.31
C LEU A 302 -36.69 2.14 -15.42
N PRO A 303 -38.03 2.33 -15.44
CA PRO A 303 -38.62 3.66 -15.54
C PRO A 303 -38.21 4.57 -14.39
N ARG A 304 -37.81 5.81 -14.71
CA ARG A 304 -37.45 6.84 -13.71
C ARG A 304 -38.67 7.73 -13.44
N ILE A 305 -38.92 7.99 -12.17
CA ILE A 305 -39.96 8.91 -11.72
C ILE A 305 -39.26 10.12 -11.09
N SER A 306 -39.56 11.30 -11.62
CA SER A 306 -39.03 12.55 -11.11
C SER A 306 -40.18 13.48 -10.70
N LEU A 307 -40.02 14.08 -9.53
CA LEU A 307 -40.89 15.17 -9.07
C LEU A 307 -40.25 16.51 -9.47
N THR A 308 -41.04 17.43 -9.96
CA THR A 308 -40.58 18.78 -10.34
C THR A 308 -41.47 19.83 -9.66
N ALA A 309 -40.84 20.93 -9.25
CA ALA A 309 -41.57 22.12 -8.80
C ALA A 309 -40.85 23.34 -9.38
N ALA A 310 -41.62 24.35 -9.75
CA ALA A 310 -41.07 25.60 -10.26
C ALA A 310 -41.86 26.82 -9.74
N ALA A 311 -41.13 27.89 -9.50
CA ALA A 311 -41.66 29.22 -9.29
C ALA A 311 -41.00 30.14 -10.30
N THR A 312 -41.78 30.69 -11.22
CA THR A 312 -41.21 31.50 -12.35
C THR A 312 -41.98 32.78 -12.54
N THR A 313 -41.26 33.84 -12.86
CA THR A 313 -41.83 35.03 -13.48
C THR A 313 -41.44 35.02 -14.94
N ILE A 314 -42.40 34.99 -15.84
CA ILE A 314 -42.15 34.95 -17.29
C ILE A 314 -42.90 36.15 -17.90
N SER A 315 -42.21 36.95 -18.64
CA SER A 315 -42.76 38.03 -19.47
C SER A 315 -42.57 37.68 -20.95
N SER A 316 -43.61 37.79 -21.73
CA SER A 316 -43.59 37.67 -23.19
C SER A 316 -44.51 38.64 -23.86
N GLU A 317 -44.00 39.41 -24.81
CA GLU A 317 -44.81 40.34 -25.63
C GLU A 317 -45.62 39.61 -26.72
N LEU A 318 -45.33 38.34 -27.05
CA LEU A 318 -45.96 37.59 -28.14
C LEU A 318 -47.28 36.93 -27.80
N PHE A 319 -47.43 36.53 -26.56
CA PHE A 319 -48.71 36.05 -26.05
C PHE A 319 -49.29 37.14 -25.13
N VAL A 320 -50.54 37.50 -25.35
CA VAL A 320 -51.31 38.47 -24.52
C VAL A 320 -51.44 37.94 -23.07
N LEU A 321 -50.39 37.43 -22.51
CA LEU A 321 -50.14 37.24 -21.10
C LEU A 321 -49.59 38.61 -20.61
N LYS A 322 -50.50 39.58 -20.64
CA LYS A 322 -50.30 40.89 -20.06
C LYS A 322 -49.73 40.77 -18.68
N ASP A 323 -48.56 41.43 -18.45
CA ASP A 323 -47.97 41.71 -17.15
C ASP A 323 -48.49 40.86 -15.98
N ARG A 324 -47.94 39.66 -15.83
CA ARG A 324 -48.12 38.90 -14.58
C ARG A 324 -46.87 39.16 -13.75
N ASP A 325 -46.97 40.20 -12.91
CA ASP A 325 -46.00 40.46 -11.85
C ASP A 325 -46.05 39.36 -10.76
N ASP A 326 -47.03 38.46 -10.84
CA ASP A 326 -47.20 37.35 -9.89
C ASP A 326 -46.42 36.12 -10.28
N PRO A 327 -45.61 35.50 -9.41
CA PRO A 327 -44.89 34.28 -9.69
C PRO A 327 -45.88 33.14 -9.98
N VAL A 328 -45.63 32.43 -11.09
CA VAL A 328 -46.38 31.23 -11.45
C VAL A 328 -45.77 30.04 -10.73
N TRP A 329 -46.53 29.37 -9.91
CA TRP A 329 -46.13 28.13 -9.24
C TRP A 329 -46.64 26.93 -10.02
N SER A 330 -45.75 25.96 -10.24
CA SER A 330 -46.12 24.68 -10.82
C SER A 330 -45.47 23.52 -10.04
N ALA A 331 -46.21 22.43 -9.91
CA ALA A 331 -45.68 21.19 -9.39
C ALA A 331 -46.14 20.04 -10.29
N GLY A 332 -45.27 19.09 -10.56
CA GLY A 332 -45.59 17.98 -11.43
C GLY A 332 -44.71 16.76 -11.17
N GLY A 333 -45.09 15.65 -11.77
CA GLY A 333 -44.31 14.45 -11.82
C GLY A 333 -44.09 14.00 -13.26
N SER A 334 -42.94 13.45 -13.55
CA SER A 334 -42.62 12.87 -14.86
C SER A 334 -42.18 11.40 -14.73
N LEU A 335 -42.61 10.57 -15.65
CA LEU A 335 -42.19 9.18 -15.84
C LEU A 335 -41.40 9.06 -17.14
N LEU A 336 -40.14 8.65 -17.06
CA LEU A 336 -39.30 8.38 -18.22
C LEU A 336 -38.92 6.90 -18.23
N ALA A 337 -39.48 6.15 -19.18
CA ALA A 337 -39.13 4.74 -19.42
C ALA A 337 -38.29 4.61 -20.67
N PRO A 338 -37.03 4.14 -20.59
CA PRO A 338 -36.21 3.89 -21.78
C PRO A 338 -36.71 2.65 -22.52
N ILE A 339 -37.31 2.83 -23.71
CA ILE A 339 -37.83 1.71 -24.50
C ILE A 339 -36.73 1.17 -25.44
N TYR A 340 -36.04 2.05 -26.16
CA TYR A 340 -34.98 1.67 -27.08
C TYR A 340 -33.93 2.75 -27.18
N LEU A 341 -32.69 2.40 -26.79
CA LEU A 341 -31.52 3.28 -26.83
C LEU A 341 -30.36 2.64 -27.60
N GLY A 342 -30.65 1.92 -28.71
CA GLY A 342 -29.61 1.32 -29.54
C GLY A 342 -28.74 0.28 -28.81
N GLY A 343 -29.24 -0.37 -27.74
CA GLY A 343 -28.48 -1.34 -26.96
C GLY A 343 -27.59 -0.75 -25.85
N ALA A 344 -27.51 0.58 -25.72
CA ALA A 344 -26.56 1.24 -24.79
C ALA A 344 -26.73 0.78 -23.36
N LEU A 345 -27.96 0.67 -22.82
CA LEU A 345 -28.21 0.23 -21.46
C LEU A 345 -27.85 -1.23 -21.22
N GLN A 346 -28.06 -2.08 -22.21
CA GLN A 346 -27.66 -3.49 -22.14
C GLN A 346 -26.13 -3.61 -22.13
N SER A 347 -25.47 -2.94 -23.04
CA SER A 347 -23.98 -2.90 -23.06
C SER A 347 -23.41 -2.33 -21.76
N GLN A 348 -24.05 -1.34 -21.13
CA GLN A 348 -23.64 -0.81 -19.83
C GLN A 348 -23.71 -1.90 -18.72
N VAL A 349 -24.76 -2.73 -18.71
CA VAL A 349 -24.85 -3.85 -17.74
C VAL A 349 -23.76 -4.89 -18.02
N GLU A 350 -23.52 -5.22 -19.29
CA GLU A 350 -22.47 -6.17 -19.69
C GLU A 350 -21.08 -5.66 -19.22
N ILE A 351 -20.75 -4.40 -19.50
CA ILE A 351 -19.49 -3.77 -19.04
C ILE A 351 -19.35 -3.88 -17.52
N ARG A 352 -20.38 -3.50 -16.75
CA ARG A 352 -20.31 -3.56 -15.29
C ARG A 352 -20.22 -5.01 -14.76
N THR A 353 -20.82 -5.97 -15.46
CA THR A 353 -20.70 -7.39 -15.12
C THR A 353 -19.27 -7.88 -15.34
N GLU A 354 -18.61 -7.50 -16.42
CA GLU A 354 -17.21 -7.86 -16.66
C GLU A 354 -16.25 -7.14 -15.69
N GLU A 355 -16.52 -5.88 -15.35
CA GLU A 355 -15.79 -5.17 -14.28
C GLU A 355 -15.92 -5.88 -12.91
N GLN A 356 -17.07 -6.44 -12.59
CA GLN A 356 -17.25 -7.24 -11.38
C GLN A 356 -16.41 -8.54 -11.43
N LYS A 357 -16.41 -9.26 -12.57
CA LYS A 357 -15.56 -10.45 -12.74
C LYS A 357 -14.06 -10.10 -12.60
N LEU A 358 -13.65 -8.97 -13.17
CA LEU A 358 -12.29 -8.45 -13.03
C LEU A 358 -11.94 -8.19 -11.58
N ALA A 359 -12.84 -7.59 -10.81
CA ALA A 359 -12.61 -7.33 -9.37
C ALA A 359 -12.49 -8.64 -8.57
N VAL A 360 -13.29 -9.68 -8.90
CA VAL A 360 -13.20 -11.02 -8.29
C VAL A 360 -11.84 -11.67 -8.59
N ALA A 361 -11.39 -11.63 -9.84
CA ALA A 361 -10.09 -12.17 -10.23
C ALA A 361 -8.94 -11.43 -9.54
N GLU A 362 -9.04 -10.11 -9.41
CA GLU A 362 -8.06 -9.28 -8.70
C GLU A 362 -8.00 -9.61 -7.20
N TYR A 363 -9.15 -9.82 -6.55
CA TYR A 363 -9.20 -10.31 -5.17
C TYR A 363 -8.49 -11.66 -5.03
N GLY A 364 -8.74 -12.61 -5.93
CA GLY A 364 -8.05 -13.90 -5.97
C GLY A 364 -6.54 -13.74 -6.13
N ARG A 365 -6.09 -12.86 -7.02
CA ARG A 365 -4.67 -12.56 -7.24
C ARG A 365 -4.00 -11.99 -5.99
N VAL A 366 -4.65 -11.05 -5.30
CA VAL A 366 -4.14 -10.45 -4.06
C VAL A 366 -4.07 -11.50 -2.94
N GLY A 367 -5.12 -12.33 -2.79
CA GLY A 367 -5.16 -13.41 -1.80
C GLY A 367 -4.07 -14.46 -2.01
N ALA A 368 -3.91 -14.95 -3.24
CA ALA A 368 -2.87 -15.93 -3.57
C ALA A 368 -1.46 -15.38 -3.31
N ARG A 369 -1.22 -14.09 -3.68
CA ARG A 369 0.05 -13.41 -3.38
C ARG A 369 0.28 -13.32 -1.88
N ALA A 370 -0.73 -13.01 -1.09
CA ALA A 370 -0.62 -12.88 0.36
C ALA A 370 -0.16 -14.19 1.02
N PHE A 371 -0.70 -15.34 0.62
CA PHE A 371 -0.24 -16.66 1.09
C PHE A 371 1.22 -16.93 0.69
N GLY A 372 1.57 -16.68 -0.58
CA GLY A 372 2.94 -16.85 -1.06
C GLY A 372 3.97 -15.98 -0.34
N GLU A 373 3.61 -14.75 0.03
CA GLU A 373 4.47 -13.85 0.80
C GLU A 373 4.76 -14.41 2.21
N VAL A 374 3.76 -14.96 2.89
CA VAL A 374 3.95 -15.56 4.23
C VAL A 374 4.81 -16.82 4.13
N GLU A 375 4.48 -17.77 3.25
CA GLU A 375 5.26 -19.01 3.08
C GLU A 375 6.72 -18.69 2.72
N SER A 376 6.94 -17.75 1.79
CA SER A 376 8.30 -17.33 1.42
C SER A 376 9.05 -16.68 2.57
N ALA A 377 8.38 -15.88 3.40
CA ALA A 377 9.00 -15.25 4.55
C ALA A 377 9.34 -16.26 5.65
N LEU A 378 8.51 -17.30 5.87
CA LEU A 378 8.76 -18.39 6.80
C LEU A 378 9.94 -19.26 6.37
N SER A 379 9.96 -19.68 5.11
CA SER A 379 11.07 -20.46 4.52
C SER A 379 12.39 -19.71 4.62
N SER A 380 12.36 -18.41 4.31
CA SER A 380 13.53 -17.53 4.43
C SER A 380 13.99 -17.40 5.88
N ALA A 381 13.08 -17.22 6.84
CA ALA A 381 13.43 -17.09 8.26
C ALA A 381 14.15 -18.34 8.78
N PHE A 382 13.65 -19.54 8.44
CA PHE A 382 14.26 -20.82 8.82
C PHE A 382 15.66 -20.98 8.20
N THR A 383 15.79 -20.80 6.90
CA THR A 383 17.06 -20.96 6.17
C THR A 383 18.14 -19.97 6.65
N LEU A 384 17.76 -18.70 6.90
CA LEU A 384 18.69 -17.67 7.33
C LEU A 384 19.20 -17.91 8.78
N GLU A 385 18.41 -18.56 9.63
CA GLU A 385 18.85 -18.95 10.96
C GLU A 385 19.98 -19.98 10.91
N GLU A 386 19.79 -21.03 10.10
CA GLU A 386 20.84 -22.04 9.87
C GLU A 386 22.10 -21.42 9.25
N ARG A 387 21.93 -20.60 8.23
CA ARG A 387 23.06 -19.90 7.55
C ARG A 387 23.84 -19.00 8.51
N THR A 388 23.16 -18.33 9.44
CA THR A 388 23.83 -17.49 10.45
C THR A 388 24.79 -18.30 11.31
N THR A 389 24.37 -19.49 11.75
CA THR A 389 25.19 -20.41 12.54
C THR A 389 26.38 -20.92 11.75
N ILE A 390 26.18 -21.33 10.49
CA ILE A 390 27.24 -21.82 9.61
C ILE A 390 28.27 -20.71 9.34
N LEU A 391 27.83 -19.51 8.99
CA LEU A 391 28.73 -18.39 8.68
C LEU A 391 29.51 -17.89 9.90
N ALA A 392 28.91 -17.93 11.09
CA ALA A 392 29.62 -17.59 12.33
C ALA A 392 30.82 -18.54 12.57
N ARG A 393 30.63 -19.85 12.32
CA ARG A 393 31.73 -20.83 12.39
C ARG A 393 32.75 -20.59 11.28
N ALA A 394 32.29 -20.32 10.04
CA ALA A 394 33.17 -20.05 8.90
C ALA A 394 34.06 -18.82 9.17
N VAL A 395 33.54 -17.77 9.78
CA VAL A 395 34.35 -16.60 10.18
C VAL A 395 35.41 -17.00 11.18
N ALA A 396 35.07 -17.70 12.26
CA ALA A 396 36.00 -18.11 13.31
C ALA A 396 37.14 -18.99 12.76
N GLU A 397 36.80 -19.96 11.92
CA GLU A 397 37.81 -20.84 11.30
C GLU A 397 38.73 -20.10 10.32
N ASN A 398 38.18 -19.21 9.49
CA ASN A 398 39.02 -18.41 8.57
C ASN A 398 39.91 -17.42 9.34
N GLU A 399 39.44 -16.80 10.42
CA GLU A 399 40.26 -15.94 11.29
C GLU A 399 41.42 -16.73 11.92
N ARG A 400 41.14 -17.95 12.37
CA ARG A 400 42.17 -18.85 12.92
C ARG A 400 43.18 -19.24 11.85
N ALA A 401 42.71 -19.58 10.64
CA ALA A 401 43.61 -19.90 9.51
C ALA A 401 44.49 -18.70 9.13
N LEU A 402 43.94 -17.48 9.13
CA LEU A 402 44.72 -16.25 8.89
C LEU A 402 45.79 -16.03 9.95
N GLU A 403 45.45 -16.24 11.22
CA GLU A 403 46.44 -16.15 12.31
C GLU A 403 47.60 -17.10 12.09
N LEU A 404 47.30 -18.38 11.81
CA LEU A 404 48.32 -19.40 11.51
C LEU A 404 49.13 -19.07 10.26
N ALA A 405 48.54 -18.58 9.19
CA ALA A 405 49.25 -18.15 7.96
C ALA A 405 50.20 -16.99 8.26
N ASN A 406 49.79 -16.00 9.06
CA ASN A 406 50.65 -14.90 9.48
C ASN A 406 51.84 -15.38 10.30
N VAL A 407 51.68 -16.34 11.22
CA VAL A 407 52.78 -16.93 12.00
C VAL A 407 53.78 -17.63 11.06
N ARG A 408 53.28 -18.51 10.16
CA ARG A 408 54.09 -19.24 9.18
C ARG A 408 54.90 -18.29 8.27
N TYR A 409 54.25 -17.22 7.80
CA TYR A 409 54.92 -16.23 6.96
C TYR A 409 56.03 -15.51 7.74
N ARG A 410 55.78 -15.09 8.98
CA ARG A 410 56.80 -14.43 9.83
C ARG A 410 58.05 -15.31 10.05
N VAL A 411 57.89 -16.61 10.29
CA VAL A 411 59.02 -17.53 10.48
C VAL A 411 59.63 -18.04 9.16
N GLY A 412 59.04 -17.67 8.02
CA GLY A 412 59.59 -18.03 6.70
C GLY A 412 59.15 -19.41 6.17
N SER A 413 58.16 -20.05 6.79
CA SER A 413 57.66 -21.37 6.37
C SER A 413 56.41 -21.30 5.46
N ALA A 414 55.97 -20.10 5.08
CA ALA A 414 54.93 -19.86 4.07
C ALA A 414 55.27 -18.61 3.25
N ASP A 415 54.67 -18.47 2.07
CA ASP A 415 54.80 -17.31 1.20
C ASP A 415 53.73 -16.23 1.51
N LEU A 416 53.90 -15.05 0.92
CA LEU A 416 53.00 -13.94 1.06
C LEU A 416 51.59 -14.27 0.53
N ARG A 417 51.51 -15.04 -0.57
CA ARG A 417 50.23 -15.39 -1.20
C ARG A 417 49.31 -16.19 -0.26
N ALA A 418 49.89 -17.10 0.55
CA ALA A 418 49.13 -17.87 1.52
C ALA A 418 48.44 -16.94 2.55
N VAL A 419 49.10 -15.88 3.02
CA VAL A 419 48.52 -14.89 3.92
C VAL A 419 47.41 -14.09 3.21
N GLN A 420 47.68 -13.61 1.99
CA GLN A 420 46.70 -12.84 1.20
C GLN A 420 45.45 -13.64 0.89
N GLN A 421 45.58 -14.92 0.55
CA GLN A 421 44.47 -15.80 0.30
C GLN A 421 43.57 -15.95 1.54
N GLN A 422 44.15 -16.08 2.73
CA GLN A 422 43.41 -16.14 3.97
C GLN A 422 42.77 -14.78 4.37
N GLN A 423 43.43 -13.67 4.04
CA GLN A 423 42.82 -12.34 4.21
C GLN A 423 41.57 -12.20 3.38
N ILE A 424 41.58 -12.60 2.12
CA ILE A 424 40.41 -12.59 1.23
C ILE A 424 39.33 -13.51 1.76
N ALA A 425 39.66 -14.72 2.25
CA ALA A 425 38.72 -15.66 2.83
C ALA A 425 38.02 -15.12 4.08
N VAL A 426 38.76 -14.50 5.00
CA VAL A 426 38.20 -13.82 6.18
C VAL A 426 37.26 -12.70 5.79
N TYR A 427 37.70 -11.84 4.86
CA TYR A 427 36.85 -10.73 4.39
C TYR A 427 35.56 -11.23 3.76
N ALA A 428 35.65 -12.23 2.87
CA ALA A 428 34.46 -12.84 2.26
C ALA A 428 33.53 -13.48 3.28
N ALA A 429 34.05 -14.21 4.26
CA ALA A 429 33.26 -14.81 5.33
C ALA A 429 32.57 -13.76 6.23
N ARG A 430 33.27 -12.69 6.64
CA ARG A 430 32.72 -11.59 7.43
C ARG A 430 31.63 -10.83 6.68
N THR A 431 31.84 -10.48 5.42
CA THR A 431 30.84 -9.79 4.59
C THR A 431 29.61 -10.66 4.34
N ALA A 432 29.79 -11.97 4.11
CA ALA A 432 28.67 -12.91 4.01
C ALA A 432 27.86 -13.02 5.32
N GLN A 433 28.55 -13.06 6.47
CA GLN A 433 27.90 -13.08 7.78
C GLN A 433 27.09 -11.79 8.03
N LEU A 434 27.66 -10.61 7.78
CA LEU A 434 26.96 -9.32 7.93
C LEU A 434 25.71 -9.26 7.05
N ARG A 435 25.84 -9.71 5.80
CA ARG A 435 24.70 -9.79 4.87
C ARG A 435 23.58 -10.66 5.40
N VAL A 436 23.88 -11.87 5.85
CA VAL A 436 22.87 -12.81 6.38
C VAL A 436 22.24 -12.29 7.66
N GLN A 437 22.99 -11.63 8.53
CA GLN A 437 22.44 -10.99 9.74
C GLN A 437 21.47 -9.86 9.39
N SER A 438 21.81 -9.01 8.43
CA SER A 438 20.93 -7.95 7.92
C SER A 438 19.67 -8.55 7.26
N GLU A 439 19.87 -9.55 6.40
CA GLU A 439 18.77 -10.24 5.69
C GLU A 439 17.78 -10.88 6.67
N ARG A 440 18.24 -11.46 7.78
CA ARG A 440 17.36 -11.97 8.84
C ARG A 440 16.46 -10.89 9.43
N LEU A 441 16.99 -9.70 9.69
CA LEU A 441 16.22 -8.56 10.20
C LEU A 441 15.20 -8.09 9.16
N VAL A 442 15.61 -7.99 7.90
CA VAL A 442 14.73 -7.61 6.78
C VAL A 442 13.60 -8.63 6.61
N GLN A 443 13.90 -9.93 6.63
CA GLN A 443 12.88 -10.98 6.49
C GLN A 443 11.95 -11.05 7.71
N ARG A 444 12.42 -10.69 8.90
CA ARG A 444 11.57 -10.54 10.07
C ARG A 444 10.52 -9.45 9.87
N VAL A 445 10.92 -8.30 9.32
CA VAL A 445 9.99 -7.22 8.97
C VAL A 445 9.02 -7.66 7.87
N ASN A 446 9.51 -8.36 6.83
CA ASN A 446 8.66 -8.88 5.76
C ASN A 446 7.60 -9.85 6.29
N LEU A 447 7.96 -10.73 7.21
CA LEU A 447 7.02 -11.66 7.83
C LEU A 447 5.92 -10.93 8.60
N HIS A 448 6.25 -9.91 9.39
CA HIS A 448 5.25 -9.10 10.09
C HIS A 448 4.30 -8.39 9.14
N LEU A 449 4.83 -7.79 8.06
CA LEU A 449 4.01 -7.13 7.03
C LEU A 449 3.12 -8.15 6.29
N ALA A 450 3.68 -9.31 5.91
CA ALA A 450 2.95 -10.37 5.23
C ALA A 450 1.79 -10.92 6.06
N LEU A 451 1.97 -11.03 7.38
CA LEU A 451 0.93 -11.45 8.33
C LEU A 451 -0.10 -10.36 8.63
N GLY A 452 0.04 -9.14 8.11
CA GLY A 452 -0.86 -8.02 8.36
C GLY A 452 -0.79 -7.49 9.80
N GLY A 453 0.35 -7.65 10.50
CA GLY A 453 0.58 -7.10 11.82
C GLY A 453 0.77 -5.59 11.82
N GLY A 454 0.04 -4.85 12.65
CA GLY A 454 0.25 -3.42 12.91
C GLY A 454 1.60 -3.17 13.60
N TRP A 455 2.20 -2.00 13.37
CA TRP A 455 3.57 -1.71 13.86
C TRP A 455 3.62 -0.91 15.17
N VAL A 456 2.77 0.10 15.38
CA VAL A 456 2.59 0.84 16.65
C VAL A 456 1.24 1.54 16.67
N ASP A 457 0.42 1.33 17.71
CA ASP A 457 -0.93 1.92 17.81
C ASP A 457 -0.91 3.45 18.01
N GLU A 458 0.08 4.00 18.73
CA GLU A 458 0.14 5.44 18.99
C GLU A 458 0.65 6.27 17.80
N ALA A 459 1.55 5.74 17.00
CA ALA A 459 2.08 6.45 15.83
C ALA A 459 1.05 6.57 14.71
N ASP A 460 0.00 5.77 14.73
CA ASP A 460 -1.17 5.93 13.88
C ASP A 460 -1.82 7.32 13.99
N LYS A 461 -1.71 7.94 15.15
CA LYS A 461 -2.21 9.30 15.40
C LYS A 461 -1.39 10.39 14.68
N LEU A 462 -0.16 10.09 14.30
CA LEU A 462 0.75 11.03 13.63
C LEU A 462 0.62 11.01 12.10
N ALA A 463 0.03 9.96 11.53
CA ALA A 463 -0.14 9.84 10.09
C ALA A 463 -1.08 10.95 9.57
N PRO A 464 -0.84 11.48 8.35
CA PRO A 464 -1.81 12.32 7.68
C PRO A 464 -3.11 11.52 7.51
N ARG A 465 -4.11 11.82 8.32
CA ARG A 465 -5.42 11.16 8.24
C ARG A 465 -6.33 11.99 7.37
N PRO A 466 -7.16 11.34 6.53
CA PRO A 466 -8.28 12.02 5.93
C PRO A 466 -9.20 12.55 7.04
N ALA A 467 -9.80 13.72 6.82
CA ALA A 467 -10.85 14.22 7.72
C ALA A 467 -11.91 13.12 7.84
N ALA A 468 -12.26 12.78 9.07
CA ALA A 468 -13.23 11.71 9.30
C ALA A 468 -14.53 12.04 8.55
N TYR A 469 -14.88 11.22 7.57
CA TYR A 469 -16.21 11.28 6.97
C TYR A 469 -17.18 10.87 8.07
N ALA A 470 -17.78 11.88 8.72
CA ALA A 470 -18.89 11.65 9.63
C ALA A 470 -20.04 11.10 8.77
N VAL A 471 -20.20 9.79 8.75
CA VAL A 471 -21.50 9.21 8.38
C VAL A 471 -22.49 9.82 9.37
N PRO A 472 -23.50 10.58 8.91
CA PRO A 472 -24.52 11.07 9.81
C PRO A 472 -25.10 9.82 10.52
N GLU A 473 -24.86 9.71 11.82
CA GLU A 473 -25.54 8.72 12.63
C GLU A 473 -27.04 8.86 12.30
N ARG A 474 -27.67 7.77 11.90
CA ARG A 474 -29.11 7.71 11.84
C ARG A 474 -29.57 8.05 13.26
N GLN A 475 -29.97 9.31 13.48
CA GLN A 475 -30.78 9.62 14.64
C GLN A 475 -31.98 8.73 14.49
N GLY A 476 -32.06 7.73 15.39
CA GLY A 476 -33.20 6.84 15.46
C GLY A 476 -34.44 7.67 15.79
N GLU A 477 -35.43 7.53 14.94
CA GLU A 477 -36.87 7.61 15.28
C GLU A 477 -37.53 6.35 14.76
#